data_f5672ef6bfc302c3466628a72ce6c97f
#
_entry.id   f5672ef6bfc302c3466628a72ce6c97f
#
_cell.length_a   1.000
_cell.length_b   1.000
_cell.length_c   1.000
_cell.angle_alpha   90.00
_cell.angle_beta   90.00
_cell.angle_gamma   90.00
#
_symmetry.space_group_name_H-M   'P 1'
#
loop_
_entity.id
_entity.type
_entity.pdbx_description
1 polymer ?
#
loop_
_entity_poly.entity_id
_entity_poly.type
_entity_poly.pdbx_seq_one_letter_code
_entity_poly.pdbx_strand_id
1 'polypeptide(L)'
;MTGYGKAVVAYKDKKINVELKSLNSKQLDLQTRIAPLYREKEMEIRQMVAQAVERGKVDFALWIEKEQGVDATPVNAALMENYYLQLKQVAQRVGIPEPADWMMTLTRMPDVLARTEQEVLTDEEWAVARKAVEQAIEALVSFRRQEGAALEKKFNEKIDNIERLLAEIEPYEKSRVEKIRQRITEGLQQIPGVDYDKNRLEQELIYYIEKLDISEEKQRLTNHLKYFRETMADGHGQGKKLGFIAQE
;
A
#
# COMPACT_ATOMS: atom_id res chain seq x y z
N MET A 1 2.34 -3.71 -0.29
CA MET A 1 1.94 -3.19 -1.62
C MET A 1 1.46 -1.76 -1.47
N THR A 2 1.78 -0.91 -2.41
CA THR A 2 1.16 0.40 -2.56
C THR A 2 -0.25 0.23 -3.11
N GLY A 3 -1.10 1.24 -3.00
CA GLY A 3 -2.45 1.18 -3.55
C GLY A 3 -3.16 2.52 -3.46
N TYR A 4 -4.11 2.72 -4.34
CA TYR A 4 -4.93 3.91 -4.39
C TYR A 4 -6.38 3.53 -4.68
N GLY A 5 -7.29 4.14 -3.94
CA GLY A 5 -8.72 4.01 -4.17
C GLY A 5 -9.42 5.35 -3.98
N LYS A 6 -10.32 5.69 -4.87
CA LYS A 6 -11.13 6.91 -4.79
C LYS A 6 -12.56 6.58 -5.19
N ALA A 7 -13.49 7.18 -4.48
CA ALA A 7 -14.90 7.19 -4.85
C ALA A 7 -15.50 8.58 -4.64
N VAL A 8 -16.44 8.94 -5.48
CA VAL A 8 -17.20 10.19 -5.38
C VAL A 8 -18.66 9.85 -5.57
N VAL A 9 -19.48 10.18 -4.59
CA VAL A 9 -20.93 9.94 -4.66
C VAL A 9 -21.67 11.24 -4.40
N ALA A 10 -22.66 11.54 -5.24
CA ALA A 10 -23.52 12.70 -5.03
C ALA A 10 -24.65 12.37 -4.05
N TYR A 11 -24.95 13.29 -3.15
CA TYR A 11 -26.08 13.24 -2.25
C TYR A 11 -26.66 14.64 -2.11
N LYS A 12 -27.87 14.84 -2.65
CA LYS A 12 -28.55 16.15 -2.71
C LYS A 12 -27.63 17.20 -3.38
N ASP A 13 -27.30 18.27 -2.66
CA ASP A 13 -26.44 19.40 -3.06
C ASP A 13 -24.94 19.19 -2.74
N LYS A 14 -24.57 17.96 -2.30
CA LYS A 14 -23.22 17.63 -1.83
C LYS A 14 -22.60 16.52 -2.68
N LYS A 15 -21.28 16.58 -2.84
CA LYS A 15 -20.45 15.47 -3.32
C LYS A 15 -19.64 14.94 -2.15
N ILE A 16 -19.85 13.67 -1.84
CA ILE A 16 -19.10 12.95 -0.81
C ILE A 16 -17.89 12.31 -1.50
N ASN A 17 -16.71 12.75 -1.14
CA ASN A 17 -15.45 12.27 -1.67
C ASN A 17 -14.77 11.37 -0.65
N VAL A 18 -14.34 10.19 -1.08
CA VAL A 18 -13.55 9.25 -0.27
C VAL A 18 -12.28 8.91 -1.02
N GLU A 19 -11.16 9.02 -0.34
CA GLU A 19 -9.83 8.70 -0.88
C GLU A 19 -9.07 7.82 0.09
N LEU A 20 -8.47 6.74 -0.42
CA LEU A 20 -7.55 5.87 0.29
C LEU A 20 -6.21 5.81 -0.43
N LYS A 21 -5.14 6.06 0.31
CA LYS A 21 -3.76 5.87 -0.14
C LYS A 21 -3.10 4.86 0.76
N SER A 22 -2.41 3.89 0.17
CA SER A 22 -1.71 2.87 0.94
C SER A 22 -0.26 2.74 0.51
N LEU A 23 0.64 2.72 1.50
CA LEU A 23 2.06 2.44 1.34
C LEU A 23 2.40 1.09 2.00
N ASN A 24 3.54 0.52 1.60
CA ASN A 24 3.98 -0.74 2.14
C ASN A 24 4.41 -0.59 3.61
N SER A 25 3.84 -1.43 4.50
CA SER A 25 4.24 -1.54 5.90
C SER A 25 4.03 -2.98 6.40
N LYS A 26 4.73 -3.35 7.47
CA LYS A 26 4.60 -4.67 8.11
C LYS A 26 3.29 -4.84 8.87
N GLN A 27 2.79 -3.75 9.46
CA GLN A 27 1.55 -3.68 10.23
C GLN A 27 0.60 -2.68 9.59
N LEU A 28 -0.67 -2.73 9.96
CA LEU A 28 -1.64 -1.72 9.58
C LEU A 28 -1.43 -0.47 10.45
N ASP A 29 -1.12 0.64 9.80
CA ASP A 29 -1.11 2.00 10.38
C ASP A 29 -2.14 2.83 9.61
N LEU A 30 -3.29 3.11 10.25
CA LEU A 30 -4.41 3.79 9.63
C LEU A 30 -4.58 5.20 10.19
N GLN A 31 -4.31 6.19 9.36
CA GLN A 31 -4.60 7.59 9.63
C GLN A 31 -5.90 7.99 8.94
N THR A 32 -6.77 8.68 9.67
CA THR A 32 -8.08 9.09 9.17
C THR A 32 -8.23 10.60 9.21
N ARG A 33 -8.73 11.19 8.13
CA ARG A 33 -9.18 12.58 8.03
C ARG A 33 -10.64 12.55 7.60
N ILE A 34 -11.53 12.84 8.53
CA ILE A 34 -12.96 12.69 8.32
C ILE A 34 -13.63 14.04 8.58
N ALA A 35 -14.48 14.46 7.64
CA ALA A 35 -15.30 15.66 7.80
C ALA A 35 -16.10 15.60 9.11
N PRO A 36 -16.26 16.72 9.84
CA PRO A 36 -16.90 16.77 11.16
C PRO A 36 -18.24 16.05 11.23
N LEU A 37 -19.04 16.15 10.17
CA LEU A 37 -20.35 15.51 10.05
C LEU A 37 -20.30 13.97 10.21
N TYR A 38 -19.25 13.32 9.70
CA TYR A 38 -19.11 11.84 9.72
C TYR A 38 -18.20 11.34 10.85
N ARG A 39 -17.75 12.21 11.75
CA ARG A 39 -16.79 11.84 12.80
C ARG A 39 -17.33 10.76 13.74
N GLU A 40 -18.63 10.74 14.01
CA GLU A 40 -19.27 9.69 14.83
C GLU A 40 -19.16 8.30 14.22
N LYS A 41 -18.97 8.17 12.91
CA LYS A 41 -18.83 6.91 12.18
C LYS A 41 -17.38 6.48 11.99
N GLU A 42 -16.42 7.20 12.57
CA GLU A 42 -14.99 6.92 12.40
C GLU A 42 -14.60 5.50 12.77
N MET A 43 -15.14 4.96 13.87
CA MET A 43 -14.81 3.59 14.31
C MET A 43 -15.31 2.53 13.34
N GLU A 44 -16.49 2.73 12.76
CA GLU A 44 -17.04 1.84 11.73
C GLU A 44 -16.18 1.87 10.47
N ILE A 45 -15.79 3.07 10.02
CA ILE A 45 -14.90 3.26 8.87
C ILE A 45 -13.55 2.57 9.10
N ARG A 46 -12.94 2.76 10.28
CA ARG A 46 -11.68 2.10 10.65
C ARG A 46 -11.78 0.59 10.58
N GLN A 47 -12.88 0.02 11.06
CA GLN A 47 -13.13 -1.42 11.02
C GLN A 47 -13.24 -1.94 9.58
N MET A 48 -14.01 -1.25 8.73
CA MET A 48 -14.16 -1.59 7.30
C MET A 48 -12.81 -1.59 6.58
N VAL A 49 -12.01 -0.54 6.76
CA VAL A 49 -10.68 -0.44 6.15
C VAL A 49 -9.74 -1.52 6.69
N ALA A 50 -9.72 -1.77 8.01
CA ALA A 50 -8.84 -2.77 8.63
C ALA A 50 -9.14 -4.20 8.13
N GLN A 51 -10.41 -4.55 7.97
CA GLN A 51 -10.82 -5.86 7.44
C GLN A 51 -10.38 -6.07 5.98
N ALA A 52 -10.42 -5.02 5.17
CA ALA A 52 -10.12 -5.13 3.74
C ALA A 52 -8.61 -5.03 3.42
N VAL A 53 -7.85 -4.26 4.21
CA VAL A 53 -6.48 -3.88 3.86
C VAL A 53 -5.41 -4.73 4.56
N GLU A 54 -5.73 -5.37 5.70
CA GLU A 54 -4.88 -6.23 6.52
C GLU A 54 -3.58 -5.58 7.01
N ARG A 55 -2.77 -4.98 6.13
CA ARG A 55 -1.48 -4.34 6.43
C ARG A 55 -1.19 -3.18 5.48
N GLY A 56 -0.34 -2.27 5.92
CA GLY A 56 0.11 -1.09 5.18
C GLY A 56 -0.04 0.18 5.99
N LYS A 57 0.68 1.23 5.62
CA LYS A 57 0.38 2.58 6.09
C LYS A 57 -0.69 3.15 5.19
N VAL A 58 -1.88 3.42 5.75
CA VAL A 58 -3.08 3.83 5.02
C VAL A 58 -3.51 5.21 5.47
N ASP A 59 -3.59 6.12 4.51
CA ASP A 59 -4.21 7.43 4.69
C ASP A 59 -5.62 7.37 4.11
N PHE A 60 -6.62 7.54 4.98
CA PHE A 60 -8.04 7.63 4.62
C PHE A 60 -8.50 9.08 4.74
N ALA A 61 -9.14 9.61 3.70
CA ALA A 61 -9.76 10.92 3.73
C ALA A 61 -11.22 10.84 3.27
N LEU A 62 -12.12 11.47 4.03
CA LEU A 62 -13.52 11.66 3.68
C LEU A 62 -13.87 13.12 3.85
N TRP A 63 -14.27 13.78 2.75
CA TRP A 63 -14.67 15.19 2.76
C TRP A 63 -15.88 15.43 1.89
N ILE A 64 -16.52 16.55 2.13
CA ILE A 64 -17.71 17.00 1.40
C ILE A 64 -17.34 18.20 0.54
N GLU A 65 -17.75 18.16 -0.70
CA GLU A 65 -17.79 19.32 -1.58
C GLU A 65 -19.25 19.70 -1.79
N LYS A 66 -19.62 20.93 -1.40
CA LYS A 66 -20.94 21.48 -1.73
C LYS A 66 -20.87 22.06 -3.13
N GLU A 67 -21.88 21.77 -3.95
CA GLU A 67 -22.03 22.52 -5.20
C GLU A 67 -22.21 23.99 -4.84
N GLN A 68 -21.41 24.86 -5.44
CA GLN A 68 -21.45 26.30 -5.19
C GLN A 68 -22.81 26.87 -5.60
N GLY A 69 -23.78 26.79 -4.70
CA GLY A 69 -24.90 27.68 -4.72
C GLY A 69 -24.44 29.05 -4.19
N VAL A 70 -25.06 30.13 -4.64
CA VAL A 70 -24.83 31.49 -4.15
C VAL A 70 -25.47 31.61 -2.76
N ASP A 71 -25.14 30.72 -1.83
CA ASP A 71 -25.66 30.78 -0.47
C ASP A 71 -24.86 31.80 0.33
N ALA A 72 -25.41 33.01 0.43
CA ALA A 72 -24.90 33.96 1.38
C ALA A 72 -24.98 33.37 2.80
N THR A 73 -24.00 33.67 3.63
CA THR A 73 -24.02 33.24 5.04
C THR A 73 -25.29 33.84 5.69
N PRO A 74 -26.20 33.02 6.25
CA PRO A 74 -27.42 33.54 6.83
C PRO A 74 -27.12 34.43 8.03
N VAL A 75 -27.90 35.47 8.19
CA VAL A 75 -27.81 36.35 9.34
C VAL A 75 -28.57 35.72 10.50
N ASN A 76 -27.93 35.57 11.66
CA ASN A 76 -28.59 35.15 12.89
C ASN A 76 -29.38 36.33 13.47
N ALA A 77 -30.64 36.51 13.01
CA ALA A 77 -31.49 37.60 13.38
C ALA A 77 -31.73 37.70 14.90
N ALA A 78 -31.95 36.55 15.56
CA ALA A 78 -32.21 36.53 17.01
C ALA A 78 -30.99 37.00 17.83
N LEU A 79 -29.77 36.57 17.41
CA LEU A 79 -28.54 37.02 18.05
C LEU A 79 -28.26 38.48 17.78
N MET A 80 -28.54 38.96 16.58
CA MET A 80 -28.42 40.38 16.18
C MET A 80 -29.33 41.30 16.99
N GLU A 81 -30.59 40.89 17.19
CA GLU A 81 -31.54 41.60 18.04
C GLU A 81 -31.07 41.66 19.49
N ASN A 82 -30.57 40.57 20.01
CA ASN A 82 -30.05 40.48 21.37
C ASN A 82 -28.83 41.40 21.58
N TYR A 83 -27.90 41.45 20.65
CA TYR A 83 -26.78 42.39 20.68
C TYR A 83 -27.26 43.85 20.61
N TYR A 84 -28.24 44.16 19.76
CA TYR A 84 -28.82 45.49 19.66
C TYR A 84 -29.37 45.98 21.00
N LEU A 85 -30.18 45.14 21.65
CA LEU A 85 -30.80 45.52 22.95
C LEU A 85 -29.74 45.72 24.05
N GLN A 86 -28.74 44.80 24.13
CA GLN A 86 -27.67 44.89 25.11
C GLN A 86 -26.80 46.15 24.90
N LEU A 87 -26.38 46.44 23.67
CA LEU A 87 -25.54 47.58 23.35
C LEU A 87 -26.28 48.89 23.62
N LYS A 88 -27.58 48.98 23.30
CA LYS A 88 -28.41 50.15 23.57
C LYS A 88 -28.54 50.42 25.08
N GLN A 89 -28.79 49.38 25.88
CA GLN A 89 -28.86 49.51 27.33
C GLN A 89 -27.52 49.96 27.95
N VAL A 90 -26.42 49.42 27.46
CA VAL A 90 -25.08 49.80 27.93
C VAL A 90 -24.78 51.25 27.54
N ALA A 91 -25.05 51.66 26.31
CA ALA A 91 -24.86 53.04 25.85
C ALA A 91 -25.60 54.04 26.73
N GLN A 92 -26.88 53.78 27.03
CA GLN A 92 -27.67 54.59 27.93
C GLN A 92 -27.14 54.66 29.36
N ARG A 93 -26.69 53.49 29.90
CA ARG A 93 -26.17 53.40 31.28
C ARG A 93 -24.84 54.13 31.47
N VAL A 94 -23.97 54.07 30.45
CA VAL A 94 -22.61 54.64 30.52
C VAL A 94 -22.57 56.07 29.96
N GLY A 95 -23.63 56.55 29.29
CA GLY A 95 -23.70 57.86 28.72
C GLY A 95 -22.88 58.09 27.46
N ILE A 96 -22.64 57.04 26.69
CA ILE A 96 -21.95 57.12 25.39
C ILE A 96 -22.98 57.23 24.25
N PRO A 97 -22.65 57.91 23.13
CA PRO A 97 -23.56 58.01 22.00
C PRO A 97 -23.79 56.66 21.34
N GLU A 98 -25.02 56.44 20.87
CA GLU A 98 -25.36 55.26 20.06
C GLU A 98 -24.59 55.29 18.72
N PRO A 99 -24.24 54.11 18.14
CA PRO A 99 -23.58 54.03 16.84
C PRO A 99 -24.43 54.72 15.75
N ALA A 100 -23.77 55.46 14.85
CA ALA A 100 -24.45 56.09 13.70
C ALA A 100 -24.95 55.02 12.69
N ASP A 101 -24.29 53.89 12.57
CA ASP A 101 -24.66 52.76 11.72
C ASP A 101 -24.75 51.46 12.55
N TRP A 102 -25.96 51.13 12.94
CA TRP A 102 -26.25 49.89 13.67
C TRP A 102 -26.04 48.64 12.82
N MET A 103 -26.33 48.65 11.51
CA MET A 103 -26.16 47.49 10.67
C MET A 103 -24.68 47.11 10.56
N MET A 104 -23.81 48.07 10.32
CA MET A 104 -22.38 47.86 10.27
C MET A 104 -21.82 47.38 11.61
N THR A 105 -22.32 47.92 12.72
CA THR A 105 -21.87 47.52 14.06
C THR A 105 -22.30 46.09 14.39
N LEU A 106 -23.55 45.73 14.15
CA LEU A 106 -24.11 44.44 14.50
C LEU A 106 -23.61 43.31 13.60
N THR A 107 -23.38 43.54 12.31
CA THR A 107 -22.82 42.52 11.39
C THR A 107 -21.38 42.18 11.71
N ARG A 108 -20.66 42.99 12.48
CA ARG A 108 -19.29 42.70 12.96
C ARG A 108 -19.25 42.01 14.31
N MET A 109 -20.41 41.85 14.99
CA MET A 109 -20.45 41.10 16.25
C MET A 109 -20.23 39.62 16.04
N PRO A 110 -19.61 38.94 17.01
CA PRO A 110 -19.37 37.51 16.92
C PRO A 110 -20.63 36.72 16.60
N ASP A 111 -20.50 35.70 15.75
CA ASP A 111 -21.53 34.73 15.39
C ASP A 111 -22.80 35.26 14.73
N VAL A 112 -22.89 36.58 14.44
CA VAL A 112 -24.05 37.19 13.73
C VAL A 112 -24.12 36.68 12.28
N LEU A 113 -22.99 36.48 11.63
CA LEU A 113 -22.87 35.91 10.27
C LEU A 113 -22.36 34.46 10.30
N ALA A 114 -22.45 33.78 11.42
CA ALA A 114 -22.05 32.40 11.55
C ALA A 114 -23.18 31.45 11.15
N ARG A 115 -22.82 30.35 10.53
CA ARG A 115 -23.77 29.25 10.26
C ARG A 115 -24.20 28.61 11.57
N THR A 116 -25.46 28.77 11.93
CA THR A 116 -26.03 28.30 13.20
C THR A 116 -26.46 26.81 13.16
N GLU A 117 -26.57 26.23 11.97
CA GLU A 117 -27.03 24.85 11.84
C GLU A 117 -25.82 23.89 11.91
N GLN A 118 -25.72 23.19 13.02
CA GLN A 118 -24.95 21.93 13.05
C GLN A 118 -25.71 20.94 12.16
N GLU A 119 -25.17 20.64 10.99
CA GLU A 119 -25.70 19.57 10.14
C GLU A 119 -25.65 18.26 10.95
N VAL A 120 -26.80 17.64 11.14
CA VAL A 120 -26.92 16.33 11.81
C VAL A 120 -26.87 15.25 10.74
N LEU A 121 -26.03 14.26 10.93
CA LEU A 121 -25.91 13.13 10.02
C LEU A 121 -27.20 12.31 10.04
N THR A 122 -27.85 12.17 8.89
CA THR A 122 -29.02 11.30 8.73
C THR A 122 -28.58 9.90 8.34
N ASP A 123 -29.40 8.89 8.70
CA ASP A 123 -29.11 7.48 8.32
C ASP A 123 -29.06 7.29 6.80
N GLU A 124 -29.87 8.04 6.04
CA GLU A 124 -29.83 8.01 4.57
C GLU A 124 -28.51 8.57 4.03
N GLU A 125 -28.04 9.69 4.55
CA GLU A 125 -26.76 10.28 4.14
C GLU A 125 -25.60 9.36 4.52
N TRP A 126 -25.66 8.73 5.71
CA TRP A 126 -24.68 7.74 6.10
C TRP A 126 -24.66 6.53 5.17
N ALA A 127 -25.80 5.99 4.78
CA ALA A 127 -25.87 4.87 3.85
C ALA A 127 -25.18 5.19 2.50
N VAL A 128 -25.34 6.41 1.99
CA VAL A 128 -24.67 6.86 0.77
C VAL A 128 -23.17 7.05 0.99
N ALA A 129 -22.76 7.66 2.10
CA ALA A 129 -21.35 7.82 2.44
C ALA A 129 -20.65 6.49 2.66
N ARG A 130 -21.29 5.53 3.35
CA ARG A 130 -20.80 4.17 3.53
C ARG A 130 -20.55 3.47 2.20
N LYS A 131 -21.49 3.59 1.26
CA LYS A 131 -21.32 3.05 -0.10
C LYS A 131 -20.10 3.65 -0.81
N ALA A 132 -19.86 4.97 -0.64
CA ALA A 132 -18.65 5.60 -1.17
C ALA A 132 -17.38 5.04 -0.52
N VAL A 133 -17.39 4.77 0.78
CA VAL A 133 -16.27 4.12 1.49
C VAL A 133 -16.02 2.71 0.95
N GLU A 134 -17.07 1.91 0.79
CA GLU A 134 -16.98 0.55 0.24
C GLU A 134 -16.40 0.56 -1.19
N GLN A 135 -16.86 1.46 -2.06
CA GLN A 135 -16.34 1.61 -3.42
C GLN A 135 -14.85 2.02 -3.45
N ALA A 136 -14.44 2.94 -2.58
CA ALA A 136 -13.04 3.36 -2.50
C ALA A 136 -12.13 2.23 -1.98
N ILE A 137 -12.60 1.43 -1.02
CA ILE A 137 -11.91 0.23 -0.54
C ILE A 137 -11.78 -0.80 -1.67
N GLU A 138 -12.86 -1.07 -2.40
CA GLU A 138 -12.85 -2.01 -3.53
C GLU A 138 -11.89 -1.57 -4.64
N ALA A 139 -11.86 -0.29 -4.96
CA ALA A 139 -10.91 0.27 -5.92
C ALA A 139 -9.44 0.05 -5.47
N LEU A 140 -9.12 0.27 -4.20
CA LEU A 140 -7.80 0.00 -3.63
C LEU A 140 -7.43 -1.49 -3.71
N VAL A 141 -8.36 -2.38 -3.34
CA VAL A 141 -8.15 -3.84 -3.38
C VAL A 141 -7.97 -4.32 -4.82
N SER A 142 -8.77 -3.81 -5.76
CA SER A 142 -8.64 -4.11 -7.19
C SER A 142 -7.27 -3.70 -7.73
N PHE A 143 -6.81 -2.50 -7.39
CA PHE A 143 -5.47 -2.03 -7.75
C PHE A 143 -4.37 -2.99 -7.24
N ARG A 144 -4.46 -3.40 -5.96
CA ARG A 144 -3.51 -4.36 -5.36
C ARG A 144 -3.53 -5.72 -6.04
N ARG A 145 -4.72 -6.21 -6.46
CA ARG A 145 -4.85 -7.48 -7.19
C ARG A 145 -4.17 -7.41 -8.55
N GLN A 146 -4.34 -6.30 -9.28
CA GLN A 146 -3.67 -6.10 -10.58
C GLN A 146 -2.14 -6.05 -10.44
N GLU A 147 -1.62 -5.32 -9.43
CA GLU A 147 -0.19 -5.28 -9.13
C GLU A 147 0.33 -6.68 -8.76
N GLY A 148 -0.43 -7.42 -7.94
CA GLY A 148 -0.10 -8.79 -7.55
C GLY A 148 -0.01 -9.75 -8.73
N ALA A 149 -0.97 -9.72 -9.64
CA ALA A 149 -0.96 -10.54 -10.84
C ALA A 149 0.22 -10.23 -11.78
N ALA A 150 0.58 -8.95 -11.91
CA ALA A 150 1.76 -8.55 -12.68
C ALA A 150 3.07 -9.06 -12.05
N LEU A 151 3.17 -9.06 -10.72
CA LEU A 151 4.32 -9.62 -9.99
C LEU A 151 4.39 -11.14 -10.11
N GLU A 152 3.27 -11.83 -9.99
CA GLU A 152 3.19 -13.29 -10.16
C GLU A 152 3.71 -13.72 -11.52
N LYS A 153 3.29 -13.04 -12.59
CA LYS A 153 3.81 -13.29 -13.94
C LYS A 153 5.33 -13.15 -14.01
N LYS A 154 5.87 -12.06 -13.45
CA LYS A 154 7.31 -11.81 -13.43
C LYS A 154 8.08 -12.87 -12.64
N PHE A 155 7.55 -13.33 -11.51
CA PHE A 155 8.18 -14.39 -10.73
C PHE A 155 8.19 -15.70 -11.50
N ASN A 156 7.08 -16.09 -12.11
CA ASN A 156 7.02 -17.29 -12.96
C ASN A 156 8.05 -17.23 -14.09
N GLU A 157 8.15 -16.13 -14.82
CA GLU A 157 9.16 -15.94 -15.88
C GLU A 157 10.60 -16.11 -15.35
N LYS A 158 10.90 -15.62 -14.13
CA LYS A 158 12.22 -15.77 -13.53
C LYS A 158 12.51 -17.20 -13.09
N ILE A 159 11.52 -17.86 -12.49
CA ILE A 159 11.65 -19.26 -12.07
C ILE A 159 11.83 -20.16 -13.28
N ASP A 160 11.03 -20.01 -14.34
CA ASP A 160 11.18 -20.75 -15.60
C ASP A 160 12.57 -20.58 -16.20
N ASN A 161 13.11 -19.34 -16.16
CA ASN A 161 14.46 -19.08 -16.64
C ASN A 161 15.53 -19.77 -15.79
N ILE A 162 15.39 -19.79 -14.45
CA ILE A 162 16.33 -20.51 -13.57
C ILE A 162 16.26 -22.01 -13.81
N GLU A 163 15.08 -22.59 -13.94
CA GLU A 163 14.89 -24.00 -14.25
C GLU A 163 15.54 -24.38 -15.60
N ARG A 164 15.35 -23.55 -16.61
CA ARG A 164 16.01 -23.75 -17.92
C ARG A 164 17.53 -23.70 -17.81
N LEU A 165 18.08 -22.70 -17.11
CA LEU A 165 19.53 -22.58 -16.90
C LEU A 165 20.09 -23.76 -16.09
N LEU A 166 19.34 -24.26 -15.11
CA LEU A 166 19.71 -25.41 -14.32
C LEU A 166 19.82 -26.67 -15.20
N ALA A 167 18.90 -26.89 -16.12
CA ALA A 167 18.95 -27.97 -17.09
C ALA A 167 20.14 -27.85 -18.07
N GLU A 168 20.51 -26.62 -18.44
CA GLU A 168 21.64 -26.35 -19.33
C GLU A 168 23.02 -26.65 -18.70
N ILE A 169 23.10 -26.81 -17.37
CA ILE A 169 24.36 -27.15 -16.68
C ILE A 169 24.81 -28.57 -17.00
N GLU A 170 23.90 -29.54 -17.20
CA GLU A 170 24.20 -30.96 -17.34
C GLU A 170 25.24 -31.29 -18.45
N PRO A 171 25.18 -30.73 -19.66
CA PRO A 171 26.21 -30.95 -20.69
C PRO A 171 27.61 -30.48 -20.27
N TYR A 172 27.66 -29.39 -19.50
CA TYR A 172 28.95 -28.85 -19.02
C TYR A 172 29.56 -29.70 -17.94
N GLU A 173 28.76 -30.32 -17.05
CA GLU A 173 29.23 -31.26 -16.05
C GLU A 173 29.87 -32.49 -16.70
N LYS A 174 29.19 -33.11 -17.68
CA LYS A 174 29.69 -34.24 -18.40
C LYS A 174 31.02 -33.96 -19.09
N SER A 175 31.18 -32.79 -19.69
CA SER A 175 32.42 -32.41 -20.38
C SER A 175 33.57 -31.98 -19.46
N ARG A 176 33.24 -31.66 -18.19
CA ARG A 176 34.23 -31.09 -17.24
C ARG A 176 35.31 -32.07 -16.87
N VAL A 177 34.94 -33.30 -16.55
CA VAL A 177 35.90 -34.37 -16.19
C VAL A 177 36.89 -34.61 -17.31
N GLU A 178 36.43 -34.71 -18.56
CA GLU A 178 37.29 -34.89 -19.72
C GLU A 178 38.26 -33.70 -19.91
N LYS A 179 37.78 -32.48 -19.75
CA LYS A 179 38.62 -31.28 -19.84
C LYS A 179 39.68 -31.24 -18.74
N ILE A 180 39.33 -31.63 -17.51
CA ILE A 180 40.29 -31.70 -16.41
C ILE A 180 41.35 -32.78 -16.70
N ARG A 181 40.93 -34.00 -17.14
CA ARG A 181 41.82 -35.07 -17.53
C ARG A 181 42.81 -34.59 -18.61
N GLN A 182 42.29 -34.02 -19.66
CA GLN A 182 43.10 -33.47 -20.75
C GLN A 182 44.12 -32.44 -20.27
N ARG A 183 43.65 -31.44 -19.48
CA ARG A 183 44.53 -30.38 -18.93
C ARG A 183 45.66 -30.91 -18.06
N ILE A 184 45.37 -31.92 -17.18
CA ILE A 184 46.39 -32.51 -16.32
C ILE A 184 47.37 -33.31 -17.18
N THR A 185 46.89 -34.09 -18.14
CA THR A 185 47.75 -34.90 -19.05
C THR A 185 48.64 -33.99 -19.89
N GLU A 186 48.11 -32.91 -20.47
CA GLU A 186 48.91 -31.94 -21.24
C GLU A 186 49.99 -31.26 -20.37
N GLY A 187 49.63 -30.90 -19.11
CA GLY A 187 50.58 -30.32 -18.16
C GLY A 187 51.72 -31.30 -17.80
N LEU A 188 51.42 -32.58 -17.62
CA LEU A 188 52.42 -33.62 -17.34
C LEU A 188 53.34 -33.86 -18.53
N GLN A 189 52.82 -33.82 -19.75
CA GLN A 189 53.63 -33.99 -20.99
C GLN A 189 54.62 -32.86 -21.24
N GLN A 190 54.37 -31.65 -20.67
CA GLN A 190 55.30 -30.50 -20.80
C GLN A 190 56.53 -30.61 -19.89
N ILE A 191 56.57 -31.58 -18.95
CA ILE A 191 57.70 -31.76 -18.06
C ILE A 191 58.67 -32.80 -18.67
N PRO A 192 59.86 -32.43 -19.11
CA PRO A 192 60.80 -33.34 -19.76
C PRO A 192 61.24 -34.46 -18.80
N GLY A 193 61.19 -35.70 -19.26
CA GLY A 193 61.73 -36.88 -18.54
C GLY A 193 60.85 -37.41 -17.41
N VAL A 194 59.60 -36.99 -17.30
CA VAL A 194 58.67 -37.54 -16.31
C VAL A 194 57.79 -38.58 -16.97
N ASP A 195 57.98 -39.85 -16.53
CA ASP A 195 57.03 -40.96 -16.75
C ASP A 195 56.03 -40.89 -15.61
N TYR A 196 54.75 -40.54 -15.91
CA TYR A 196 53.73 -40.39 -14.86
C TYR A 196 52.97 -41.70 -14.59
N ASP A 197 52.71 -41.95 -13.31
CA ASP A 197 51.85 -43.03 -12.87
C ASP A 197 50.41 -42.80 -13.20
N LYS A 198 49.82 -43.64 -14.06
CA LYS A 198 48.40 -43.53 -14.46
C LYS A 198 47.46 -43.73 -13.28
N ASN A 199 47.78 -44.55 -12.31
CA ASN A 199 46.97 -44.80 -11.13
C ASN A 199 46.87 -43.49 -10.26
N ARG A 200 47.99 -42.79 -10.15
CA ARG A 200 48.03 -41.51 -9.44
C ARG A 200 47.23 -40.43 -10.16
N LEU A 201 47.26 -40.41 -11.48
CA LEU A 201 46.41 -39.50 -12.27
C LEU A 201 44.94 -39.79 -12.04
N GLU A 202 44.52 -41.04 -12.02
CA GLU A 202 43.13 -41.42 -11.75
C GLU A 202 42.70 -41.03 -10.32
N GLN A 203 43.57 -41.20 -9.32
CA GLN A 203 43.29 -40.74 -7.94
C GLN A 203 43.11 -39.23 -7.84
N GLU A 204 43.96 -38.46 -8.51
CA GLU A 204 43.80 -37.00 -8.57
C GLU A 204 42.51 -36.59 -9.30
N LEU A 205 42.12 -37.31 -10.34
CA LEU A 205 40.87 -37.09 -11.04
C LEU A 205 39.65 -37.33 -10.15
N ILE A 206 39.66 -38.40 -9.34
CA ILE A 206 38.60 -38.69 -8.36
C ILE A 206 38.48 -37.54 -7.39
N TYR A 207 39.59 -37.02 -6.84
CA TYR A 207 39.61 -35.87 -5.96
C TYR A 207 38.95 -34.61 -6.61
N TYR A 208 39.26 -34.32 -7.87
CA TYR A 208 38.65 -33.19 -8.59
C TYR A 208 37.19 -33.44 -8.88
N ILE A 209 36.74 -34.66 -9.17
CA ILE A 209 35.34 -35.02 -9.38
C ILE A 209 34.56 -34.75 -8.11
N GLU A 210 35.00 -35.22 -6.95
CA GLU A 210 34.35 -35.02 -5.66
C GLU A 210 34.33 -33.53 -5.25
N LYS A 211 35.47 -32.84 -5.36
CA LYS A 211 35.60 -31.43 -5.00
C LYS A 211 34.73 -30.51 -5.83
N LEU A 212 34.43 -30.88 -7.07
CA LEU A 212 33.65 -30.09 -8.01
C LEU A 212 32.23 -30.64 -8.21
N ASP A 213 31.81 -31.59 -7.39
CA ASP A 213 30.42 -32.06 -7.40
C ASP A 213 29.48 -30.96 -6.94
N ILE A 214 28.44 -30.77 -7.70
CA ILE A 214 27.36 -29.74 -7.46
C ILE A 214 25.99 -30.44 -7.41
N SER A 215 25.96 -31.76 -7.20
CA SER A 215 24.73 -32.55 -7.22
C SER A 215 23.79 -32.12 -6.09
N GLU A 216 24.32 -31.81 -4.91
CA GLU A 216 23.56 -31.34 -3.76
C GLU A 216 22.94 -29.96 -4.06
N GLU A 217 23.73 -29.04 -4.58
CA GLU A 217 23.27 -27.66 -4.90
C GLU A 217 22.16 -27.69 -5.97
N LYS A 218 22.29 -28.54 -6.99
CA LYS A 218 21.26 -28.76 -8.01
C LYS A 218 19.96 -29.27 -7.39
N GLN A 219 20.07 -30.28 -6.52
CA GLN A 219 18.91 -30.86 -5.85
C GLN A 219 18.23 -29.82 -4.93
N ARG A 220 19.02 -29.08 -4.16
CA ARG A 220 18.51 -27.99 -3.29
C ARG A 220 17.80 -26.91 -4.11
N LEU A 221 18.45 -26.44 -5.18
CA LEU A 221 17.84 -25.43 -6.05
C LEU A 221 16.52 -25.92 -6.67
N THR A 222 16.47 -27.15 -7.14
CA THR A 222 15.24 -27.77 -7.68
C THR A 222 14.13 -27.77 -6.62
N ASN A 223 14.45 -28.16 -5.38
CA ASN A 223 13.50 -28.19 -4.29
C ASN A 223 13.02 -26.77 -3.92
N HIS A 224 13.92 -25.77 -3.90
CA HIS A 224 13.57 -24.39 -3.62
C HIS A 224 12.68 -23.77 -4.70
N LEU A 225 12.94 -24.04 -5.98
CA LEU A 225 12.10 -23.57 -7.09
C LEU A 225 10.69 -24.14 -7.00
N LYS A 226 10.57 -25.46 -6.73
CA LYS A 226 9.29 -26.13 -6.52
C LYS A 226 8.56 -25.52 -5.31
N TYR A 227 9.22 -25.35 -4.18
CA TYR A 227 8.65 -24.82 -2.96
C TYR A 227 8.22 -23.36 -3.12
N PHE A 228 8.95 -22.57 -3.92
CA PHE A 228 8.56 -21.19 -4.25
C PHE A 228 7.26 -21.18 -5.03
N ARG A 229 7.09 -22.03 -6.06
CA ARG A 229 5.84 -22.13 -6.84
C ARG A 229 4.67 -22.56 -5.96
N GLU A 230 4.84 -23.58 -5.14
CA GLU A 230 3.81 -24.07 -4.21
C GLU A 230 3.40 -22.96 -3.23
N THR A 231 4.38 -22.27 -2.63
CA THR A 231 4.11 -21.15 -1.72
C THR A 231 3.40 -19.98 -2.41
N MET A 232 3.73 -19.71 -3.68
CA MET A 232 3.06 -18.66 -4.44
C MET A 232 1.60 -19.04 -4.76
N ALA A 233 1.32 -20.32 -5.01
CA ALA A 233 -0.02 -20.84 -5.26
C ALA A 233 -0.91 -20.91 -4.00
N ASP A 234 -0.31 -21.02 -2.79
CA ASP A 234 -1.04 -21.03 -1.50
C ASP A 234 -1.82 -19.75 -1.18
N GLY A 235 -1.65 -18.68 -1.97
CA GLY A 235 -2.47 -17.48 -1.92
C GLY A 235 -2.01 -16.41 -0.93
N HIS A 236 -2.88 -15.96 -0.01
CA HIS A 236 -2.68 -14.72 0.76
C HIS A 236 -1.49 -14.74 1.74
N GLY A 237 -0.82 -13.59 1.85
CA GLY A 237 0.12 -13.33 2.94
C GLY A 237 1.53 -13.89 2.77
N GLN A 238 1.83 -14.60 1.69
CA GLN A 238 3.05 -15.40 1.51
C GLN A 238 4.34 -14.59 1.23
N GLY A 239 4.27 -13.28 1.06
CA GLY A 239 5.43 -12.47 0.65
C GLY A 239 6.65 -12.57 1.55
N LYS A 240 6.50 -12.80 2.87
CA LYS A 240 7.64 -13.01 3.79
C LYS A 240 8.28 -14.37 3.56
N LYS A 241 7.47 -15.43 3.38
CA LYS A 241 7.92 -16.80 3.13
C LYS A 241 8.64 -16.88 1.78
N LEU A 242 8.05 -16.28 0.72
CA LEU A 242 8.71 -16.18 -0.59
C LEU A 242 10.05 -15.43 -0.52
N GLY A 243 10.15 -14.37 0.30
CA GLY A 243 11.40 -13.66 0.52
C GLY A 243 12.47 -14.53 1.17
N PHE A 244 12.13 -15.39 2.12
CA PHE A 244 13.07 -16.36 2.71
C PHE A 244 13.52 -17.41 1.71
N ILE A 245 12.60 -18.02 0.95
CA ILE A 245 12.95 -19.02 -0.07
C ILE A 245 13.88 -18.42 -1.13
N ALA A 246 13.69 -17.14 -1.47
CA ALA A 246 14.54 -16.46 -2.46
C ALA A 246 15.94 -16.10 -1.92
N GLN A 247 16.17 -16.13 -0.61
CA GLN A 247 17.48 -15.95 0.02
C GLN A 247 18.30 -17.22 0.08
N GLU A 248 17.64 -18.38 0.20
CA GLU A 248 18.27 -19.71 0.15
C GLU A 248 18.73 -20.07 -1.26
#